data_81f41bf27a8e68122820cf03137e2489
#
_entry.id   81f41bf27a8e68122820cf03137e2489
#
_cell.length_a   1.000
_cell.length_b   1.000
_cell.length_c   1.000
_cell.angle_alpha   90.00
_cell.angle_beta   90.00
_cell.angle_gamma   90.00
#
_symmetry.space_group_name_H-M   'P 1'
#
loop_
_entity.id
_entity.type
_entity.pdbx_description
1 polymer ?
#
loop_
_entity_poly.entity_id
_entity_poly.type
_entity_poly.pdbx_seq_one_letter_code
_entity_poly.pdbx_strand_id
1 'polypeptide(L)'
;SGTFYSGKCNFPGLLEKTEIPTIGFLGLEKPEQRKIPSTTATPINSTYYSFDYIGWYEYKNNKVSRKLNDGEAFDSGMYCCQLYFNMNRGYAVAKNAVCGLYNDDGQATILQDETTGQYYIWAYYVVADKSPSFSHQSTEAEIMKGKEKTISVTANNAASYQWQMKVRRRTPTGVARSVWINISDNSSTSNKFSFKGTKTNALSITPNTDFDETHFRCAVTGENGDVIYSVSVKVTQKVKARIILDLR
;
A
#
# COMPACT_ATOMS: atom_id res chain seq x y z
N SER A 1 1.90 -9.02 -86.37
CA SER A 1 1.81 -7.74 -85.66
C SER A 1 0.84 -7.86 -84.43
N GLY A 2 1.37 -8.04 -83.27
CA GLY A 2 0.59 -8.12 -82.05
C GLY A 2 0.48 -6.72 -81.40
N THR A 3 -0.76 -6.27 -81.16
CA THR A 3 -1.06 -5.02 -80.53
C THR A 3 -1.01 -5.23 -79.04
N PHE A 4 0.01 -4.66 -78.32
CA PHE A 4 0.06 -4.62 -76.89
C PHE A 4 -0.91 -3.51 -76.38
N TYR A 5 -1.95 -3.88 -75.66
CA TYR A 5 -2.77 -2.94 -74.85
C TYR A 5 -2.05 -2.65 -73.55
N SER A 6 -1.50 -1.47 -73.36
CA SER A 6 -1.03 -0.99 -72.10
C SER A 6 -2.25 -0.59 -71.28
N GLY A 7 -2.86 -1.53 -70.61
CA GLY A 7 -3.84 -1.23 -69.58
C GLY A 7 -3.13 -0.59 -68.38
N LYS A 8 -3.39 0.69 -68.10
CA LYS A 8 -3.04 1.27 -66.81
C LYS A 8 -3.80 0.53 -65.73
N CYS A 9 -3.14 -0.37 -65.01
CA CYS A 9 -3.67 -0.88 -63.76
C CYS A 9 -3.72 0.31 -62.79
N ASN A 10 -4.90 0.94 -62.66
CA ASN A 10 -5.19 1.77 -61.52
C ASN A 10 -5.28 0.82 -60.32
N PHE A 11 -4.19 0.70 -59.55
CA PHE A 11 -4.30 0.22 -58.18
C PHE A 11 -5.18 1.24 -57.46
N PRO A 12 -6.31 0.82 -56.84
CA PRO A 12 -7.04 1.73 -55.97
C PRO A 12 -6.02 2.22 -54.94
N GLY A 13 -5.80 3.54 -54.92
CA GLY A 13 -4.80 4.14 -54.05
C GLY A 13 -4.95 3.59 -52.62
N LEU A 14 -3.83 3.33 -51.97
CA LEU A 14 -3.86 3.08 -50.53
C LEU A 14 -4.76 4.16 -49.94
N LEU A 15 -5.90 3.75 -49.38
CA LEU A 15 -6.80 4.66 -48.71
C LEU A 15 -5.99 5.38 -47.63
N GLU A 16 -5.82 6.71 -47.80
CA GLU A 16 -5.13 7.50 -46.79
C GLU A 16 -5.81 7.24 -45.44
N LYS A 17 -5.03 6.82 -44.46
CA LYS A 17 -5.54 6.61 -43.12
C LYS A 17 -5.68 7.97 -42.42
N THR A 18 -6.78 8.16 -41.70
CA THR A 18 -6.93 9.32 -40.82
C THR A 18 -5.99 9.19 -39.64
N GLU A 19 -5.08 10.15 -39.49
CA GLU A 19 -4.13 10.18 -38.38
C GLU A 19 -4.80 10.68 -37.09
N ILE A 20 -4.64 9.95 -36.01
CA ILE A 20 -5.19 10.26 -34.69
C ILE A 20 -4.13 10.89 -33.81
N PRO A 21 -4.24 12.17 -33.41
CA PRO A 21 -3.22 12.90 -32.71
C PRO A 21 -3.18 12.61 -31.20
N THR A 22 -4.22 11.99 -30.64
CA THR A 22 -4.29 11.69 -29.20
C THR A 22 -4.84 10.30 -28.96
N ILE A 23 -4.13 9.50 -28.21
CA ILE A 23 -4.54 8.16 -27.78
C ILE A 23 -4.70 8.18 -26.26
N GLY A 24 -5.85 7.75 -25.75
CA GLY A 24 -6.13 7.74 -24.32
C GLY A 24 -7.09 6.64 -23.89
N PHE A 25 -6.97 6.24 -22.63
CA PHE A 25 -7.78 5.19 -22.04
C PHE A 25 -8.26 5.63 -20.66
N LEU A 26 -9.42 5.10 -20.25
CA LEU A 26 -10.03 5.24 -18.93
C LEU A 26 -9.96 3.91 -18.19
N GLY A 27 -10.10 3.95 -16.87
CA GLY A 27 -10.16 2.74 -16.03
C GLY A 27 -8.80 2.18 -15.62
N LEU A 28 -7.69 2.88 -15.95
CA LEU A 28 -6.36 2.53 -15.44
C LEU A 28 -6.17 3.22 -14.09
N GLU A 29 -6.21 2.44 -13.02
CA GLU A 29 -5.94 2.95 -11.67
C GLU A 29 -4.45 3.08 -11.41
N LYS A 30 -4.05 4.14 -10.67
CA LYS A 30 -2.66 4.31 -10.24
C LYS A 30 -2.27 3.15 -9.33
N PRO A 31 -1.09 2.52 -9.55
CA PRO A 31 -0.58 1.47 -8.69
C PRO A 31 -0.41 1.91 -7.23
N GLU A 32 -0.87 1.09 -6.31
CA GLU A 32 -0.67 1.24 -4.88
C GLU A 32 -0.26 -0.09 -4.27
N GLN A 33 0.54 -0.04 -3.21
CA GLN A 33 0.97 -1.24 -2.50
C GLN A 33 -0.22 -2.09 -2.07
N ARG A 34 -0.18 -3.40 -2.33
CA ARG A 34 -1.20 -4.43 -2.09
C ARG A 34 -2.46 -4.34 -2.96
N LYS A 35 -2.58 -3.39 -3.85
CA LYS A 35 -3.64 -3.41 -4.86
C LYS A 35 -3.25 -4.31 -6.04
N ILE A 36 -4.26 -5.01 -6.56
CA ILE A 36 -4.12 -5.80 -7.78
C ILE A 36 -4.12 -4.85 -8.97
N PRO A 37 -3.22 -5.04 -9.94
CA PRO A 37 -3.17 -4.24 -11.16
C PRO A 37 -4.49 -4.22 -11.95
N SER A 38 -4.81 -3.10 -12.58
CA SER A 38 -5.87 -3.04 -13.59
C SER A 38 -5.51 -3.96 -14.77
N THR A 39 -6.44 -4.80 -15.18
CA THR A 39 -6.28 -5.74 -16.31
C THR A 39 -7.06 -5.33 -17.54
N THR A 40 -7.87 -4.28 -17.45
CA THR A 40 -8.70 -3.75 -18.53
C THR A 40 -8.59 -2.22 -18.58
N ALA A 41 -8.82 -1.67 -19.77
CA ALA A 41 -8.92 -0.24 -19.98
C ALA A 41 -9.94 0.05 -21.09
N THR A 42 -10.59 1.21 -21.02
CA THR A 42 -11.61 1.61 -22.00
C THR A 42 -11.06 2.72 -22.89
N PRO A 43 -11.02 2.57 -24.22
CA PRO A 43 -10.62 3.64 -25.11
C PRO A 43 -11.49 4.89 -24.94
N ILE A 44 -10.87 6.07 -24.88
CA ILE A 44 -11.64 7.33 -24.86
C ILE A 44 -12.48 7.47 -26.14
N ASN A 45 -11.97 6.95 -27.25
CA ASN A 45 -12.71 6.93 -28.51
C ASN A 45 -12.58 5.57 -29.22
N SER A 46 -13.56 4.71 -29.02
CA SER A 46 -13.61 3.36 -29.59
C SER A 46 -13.84 3.33 -31.10
N THR A 47 -14.16 4.45 -31.74
CA THR A 47 -14.25 4.55 -33.19
C THR A 47 -12.86 4.42 -33.84
N TYR A 48 -11.83 4.95 -33.20
CA TYR A 48 -10.50 5.06 -33.76
C TYR A 48 -9.58 3.88 -33.41
N TYR A 49 -9.70 3.33 -32.20
CA TYR A 49 -8.86 2.26 -31.70
C TYR A 49 -9.58 1.42 -30.63
N SER A 50 -9.07 0.24 -30.41
CA SER A 50 -9.60 -0.71 -29.42
C SER A 50 -8.51 -1.13 -28.45
N PHE A 51 -8.89 -1.36 -27.18
CA PHE A 51 -8.05 -2.01 -26.19
C PHE A 51 -7.79 -3.47 -26.59
N ASP A 52 -6.58 -3.95 -26.34
CA ASP A 52 -6.21 -5.35 -26.51
C ASP A 52 -5.90 -6.00 -25.16
N TYR A 53 -4.73 -5.70 -24.61
CA TYR A 53 -4.37 -6.19 -23.27
C TYR A 53 -3.45 -5.21 -22.55
N ILE A 54 -3.23 -5.45 -21.26
CA ILE A 54 -2.30 -4.70 -20.43
C ILE A 54 -1.38 -5.66 -19.69
N GLY A 55 -0.07 -5.38 -19.75
CA GLY A 55 0.95 -6.07 -18.98
C GLY A 55 1.56 -5.15 -17.93
N TRP A 56 1.70 -5.65 -16.71
CA TRP A 56 2.41 -4.98 -15.65
C TRP A 56 3.73 -5.67 -15.37
N TYR A 57 4.77 -4.87 -15.17
CA TYR A 57 6.13 -5.36 -15.04
C TYR A 57 6.85 -4.63 -13.92
N GLU A 58 7.65 -5.34 -13.14
CA GLU A 58 8.64 -4.71 -12.27
C GLU A 58 9.71 -4.02 -13.13
N TYR A 59 10.11 -2.81 -12.71
CA TYR A 59 11.14 -2.03 -13.36
C TYR A 59 12.29 -1.81 -12.40
N LYS A 60 13.46 -2.38 -12.72
CA LYS A 60 14.66 -2.34 -11.86
C LYS A 60 15.89 -2.07 -12.72
N ASN A 61 16.80 -1.23 -12.23
CA ASN A 61 18.07 -0.90 -12.92
C ASN A 61 17.84 -0.42 -14.37
N ASN A 62 16.84 0.47 -14.56
CA ASN A 62 16.46 1.06 -15.84
C ASN A 62 16.04 0.05 -16.91
N LYS A 63 15.49 -1.08 -16.51
CA LYS A 63 14.94 -2.09 -17.43
C LYS A 63 13.78 -2.86 -16.82
N VAL A 64 12.96 -3.44 -17.69
CA VAL A 64 11.95 -4.42 -17.31
C VAL A 64 12.65 -5.64 -16.70
N SER A 65 12.21 -6.02 -15.50
CA SER A 65 12.78 -7.13 -14.75
C SER A 65 11.96 -8.42 -14.90
N ARG A 66 10.67 -8.35 -14.57
CA ARG A 66 9.74 -9.46 -14.75
C ARG A 66 8.31 -8.98 -14.94
N LYS A 67 7.47 -9.79 -15.55
CA LYS A 67 6.02 -9.58 -15.62
C LYS A 67 5.38 -10.01 -14.30
N LEU A 68 4.40 -9.25 -13.80
CA LEU A 68 3.54 -9.67 -12.70
C LEU A 68 2.62 -10.81 -13.17
N ASN A 69 2.36 -11.76 -12.28
CA ASN A 69 1.38 -12.82 -12.53
C ASN A 69 -0.05 -12.29 -12.40
N ASP A 70 -1.00 -12.99 -12.97
CA ASP A 70 -2.42 -12.66 -12.83
C ASP A 70 -2.83 -12.72 -11.35
N GLY A 71 -3.47 -11.64 -10.88
CA GLY A 71 -3.88 -11.50 -9.48
C GLY A 71 -2.76 -11.18 -8.49
N GLU A 72 -1.52 -11.02 -8.95
CA GLU A 72 -0.41 -10.57 -8.11
C GLU A 72 -0.57 -9.08 -7.78
N ALA A 73 -0.57 -8.74 -6.50
CA ALA A 73 -0.64 -7.37 -6.04
C ALA A 73 0.71 -6.65 -6.14
N PHE A 74 0.68 -5.35 -6.30
CA PHE A 74 1.89 -4.53 -6.22
C PHE A 74 2.52 -4.59 -4.83
N ASP A 75 3.84 -4.65 -4.80
CA ASP A 75 4.65 -4.34 -3.62
C ASP A 75 5.24 -2.93 -3.77
N SER A 76 6.07 -2.48 -2.80
CA SER A 76 6.82 -1.24 -2.97
C SER A 76 7.87 -1.39 -4.07
N GLY A 77 8.04 -0.34 -4.88
CA GLY A 77 9.01 -0.36 -5.96
C GLY A 77 8.57 0.41 -7.19
N MET A 78 9.33 0.26 -8.26
CA MET A 78 9.01 0.87 -9.54
C MET A 78 8.41 -0.18 -10.48
N TYR A 79 7.34 0.21 -11.16
CA TYR A 79 6.62 -0.62 -12.12
C TYR A 79 6.46 0.12 -13.44
N CYS A 80 6.35 -0.62 -14.52
CA CYS A 80 5.86 -0.09 -15.78
C CYS A 80 4.65 -0.89 -16.27
N CYS A 81 3.78 -0.18 -16.95
CA CYS A 81 2.65 -0.78 -17.64
C CYS A 81 2.86 -0.67 -19.14
N GLN A 82 2.52 -1.74 -19.86
CA GLN A 82 2.42 -1.78 -21.31
C GLN A 82 0.97 -2.04 -21.66
N LEU A 83 0.26 -1.00 -22.10
CA LEU A 83 -1.12 -1.08 -22.54
C LEU A 83 -1.14 -1.19 -24.07
N TYR A 84 -1.47 -2.37 -24.59
CA TYR A 84 -1.54 -2.66 -26.00
C TYR A 84 -2.91 -2.33 -26.59
N PHE A 85 -2.90 -1.78 -27.79
CA PHE A 85 -4.11 -1.40 -28.51
C PHE A 85 -3.97 -1.56 -30.03
N ASN A 86 -5.11 -1.68 -30.69
CA ASN A 86 -5.17 -1.82 -32.13
C ASN A 86 -5.88 -0.62 -32.75
N MET A 87 -5.33 -0.08 -33.84
CA MET A 87 -6.00 0.92 -34.65
C MET A 87 -7.10 0.28 -35.49
N ASN A 88 -8.27 0.87 -35.50
CA ASN A 88 -9.38 0.42 -36.33
C ASN A 88 -9.10 0.72 -37.82
N ARG A 89 -9.77 -0.01 -38.71
CA ARG A 89 -9.60 0.14 -40.15
C ARG A 89 -9.83 1.60 -40.61
N GLY A 90 -8.89 2.16 -41.35
CA GLY A 90 -8.93 3.55 -41.82
C GLY A 90 -8.29 4.58 -40.91
N TYR A 91 -7.73 4.16 -39.76
CA TYR A 91 -7.05 5.03 -38.84
C TYR A 91 -5.60 4.64 -38.61
N ALA A 92 -4.78 5.61 -38.23
CA ALA A 92 -3.38 5.41 -37.84
C ALA A 92 -3.02 6.34 -36.67
N VAL A 93 -2.00 5.96 -35.92
CA VAL A 93 -1.42 6.86 -34.90
C VAL A 93 -0.63 7.94 -35.64
N ALA A 94 -0.91 9.23 -35.35
CA ALA A 94 -0.16 10.32 -35.93
C ALA A 94 1.31 10.29 -35.48
N LYS A 95 2.22 10.76 -36.33
CA LYS A 95 3.68 10.75 -36.05
C LYS A 95 4.03 11.42 -34.72
N ASN A 96 3.31 12.47 -34.35
CA ASN A 96 3.50 13.22 -33.11
C ASN A 96 2.32 13.01 -32.13
N ALA A 97 1.69 11.83 -32.17
CA ALA A 97 0.59 11.54 -31.27
C ALA A 97 1.01 11.65 -29.82
N VAL A 98 0.15 12.24 -29.01
CA VAL A 98 0.34 12.33 -27.57
C VAL A 98 -0.53 11.31 -26.85
N CYS A 99 -0.01 10.80 -25.74
CA CYS A 99 -0.77 9.92 -24.85
C CYS A 99 -1.63 10.75 -23.90
N GLY A 100 -2.91 10.38 -23.76
CA GLY A 100 -3.81 10.99 -22.77
C GLY A 100 -3.64 10.43 -21.35
N LEU A 101 -2.70 9.48 -21.14
CA LEU A 101 -2.35 8.96 -19.82
C LEU A 101 -1.15 9.73 -19.25
N TYR A 102 -1.18 9.91 -17.94
CA TYR A 102 -0.07 10.46 -17.17
C TYR A 102 0.47 9.40 -16.23
N ASN A 103 1.77 9.40 -16.03
CA ASN A 103 2.51 8.58 -15.08
C ASN A 103 3.19 9.47 -14.02
N ASP A 104 3.99 8.88 -13.14
CA ASP A 104 4.67 9.66 -12.09
C ASP A 104 5.77 10.61 -12.64
N ASP A 105 6.27 10.34 -13.86
CA ASP A 105 7.29 11.18 -14.53
C ASP A 105 6.67 12.17 -15.54
N GLY A 106 5.33 12.22 -15.66
CA GLY A 106 4.61 13.09 -16.60
C GLY A 106 3.72 12.32 -17.58
N GLN A 107 3.80 12.65 -18.87
CA GLN A 107 2.99 12.03 -19.91
C GLN A 107 3.58 10.69 -20.35
N ALA A 108 2.75 9.65 -20.42
CA ALA A 108 3.17 8.33 -20.92
C ALA A 108 3.51 8.38 -22.42
N THR A 109 4.30 7.44 -22.89
CA THR A 109 4.80 7.40 -24.28
C THR A 109 4.05 6.35 -25.10
N ILE A 110 3.69 6.69 -26.34
CA ILE A 110 3.16 5.74 -27.32
C ILE A 110 4.34 5.17 -28.08
N LEU A 111 4.45 3.85 -28.13
CA LEU A 111 5.49 3.10 -28.82
C LEU A 111 4.85 2.09 -29.78
N GLN A 112 5.64 1.60 -30.73
CA GLN A 112 5.25 0.51 -31.63
C GLN A 112 6.23 -0.64 -31.45
N ASP A 113 5.70 -1.84 -31.28
CA ASP A 113 6.49 -3.07 -31.24
C ASP A 113 7.06 -3.35 -32.62
N GLU A 114 8.38 -3.40 -32.75
CA GLU A 114 9.08 -3.55 -34.02
C GLU A 114 8.83 -4.94 -34.69
N THR A 115 8.48 -5.94 -33.91
CA THR A 115 8.26 -7.30 -34.36
C THR A 115 6.84 -7.52 -34.87
N THR A 116 5.86 -7.04 -34.09
CA THR A 116 4.43 -7.26 -34.39
C THR A 116 3.79 -6.07 -35.10
N GLY A 117 4.40 -4.89 -35.04
CA GLY A 117 3.84 -3.63 -35.52
C GLY A 117 2.68 -3.10 -34.67
N GLN A 118 2.37 -3.74 -33.54
CA GLN A 118 1.31 -3.33 -32.64
C GLN A 118 1.73 -2.12 -31.83
N TYR A 119 0.79 -1.21 -31.56
CA TYR A 119 1.04 -0.06 -30.69
C TYR A 119 0.81 -0.39 -29.23
N TYR A 120 1.59 0.23 -28.35
CA TYR A 120 1.38 0.17 -26.92
C TYR A 120 1.73 1.50 -26.25
N ILE A 121 1.10 1.75 -25.11
CA ILE A 121 1.42 2.86 -24.22
C ILE A 121 2.35 2.34 -23.13
N TRP A 122 3.46 3.04 -22.96
CA TRP A 122 4.44 2.77 -21.90
C TRP A 122 4.32 3.83 -20.81
N ALA A 123 4.03 3.41 -19.59
CA ALA A 123 3.90 4.29 -18.44
C ALA A 123 4.65 3.73 -17.22
N TYR A 124 5.29 4.62 -16.45
CA TYR A 124 6.02 4.28 -15.22
C TYR A 124 5.27 4.74 -14.00
N TYR A 125 5.39 3.97 -12.92
CA TYR A 125 4.78 4.30 -11.64
C TYR A 125 5.70 3.89 -10.48
N VAL A 126 5.77 4.76 -9.47
CA VAL A 126 6.44 4.46 -8.21
C VAL A 126 5.39 4.07 -7.17
N VAL A 127 5.47 2.85 -6.68
CA VAL A 127 4.64 2.36 -5.58
C VAL A 127 5.41 2.58 -4.29
N ALA A 128 4.96 3.54 -3.49
CA ALA A 128 5.59 3.86 -2.22
C ALA A 128 5.45 2.72 -1.21
N ASP A 129 6.47 2.53 -0.38
CA ASP A 129 6.38 1.63 0.77
C ASP A 129 5.52 2.27 1.85
N LYS A 130 4.36 1.69 2.11
CA LYS A 130 3.42 2.08 3.16
C LYS A 130 3.42 1.10 4.33
N SER A 131 4.42 0.23 4.41
CA SER A 131 4.59 -0.70 5.54
C SER A 131 4.88 0.06 6.82
N PRO A 132 4.23 -0.28 7.94
CA PRO A 132 4.49 0.38 9.21
C PRO A 132 5.86 -0.02 9.76
N SER A 133 6.52 0.91 10.44
CA SER A 133 7.79 0.65 11.13
C SER A 133 7.92 1.52 12.37
N PHE A 134 8.48 0.97 13.46
CA PHE A 134 8.71 1.75 14.66
C PHE A 134 10.00 2.56 14.57
N SER A 135 9.92 3.86 14.87
CA SER A 135 11.09 4.74 15.04
C SER A 135 11.41 4.98 16.53
N HIS A 136 10.42 4.87 17.42
CA HIS A 136 10.60 4.96 18.86
C HIS A 136 9.60 4.05 19.58
N GLN A 137 10.05 3.44 20.70
CA GLN A 137 9.21 2.60 21.57
C GLN A 137 9.66 2.72 23.01
N SER A 138 8.71 2.93 23.93
CA SER A 138 8.95 2.76 25.36
C SER A 138 9.24 1.28 25.67
N THR A 139 10.17 1.00 26.59
CA THR A 139 10.56 -0.38 26.96
C THR A 139 10.14 -0.72 28.41
N GLU A 140 10.14 0.28 29.29
CA GLU A 140 9.78 0.11 30.70
C GLU A 140 9.19 1.40 31.28
N ALA A 141 8.44 1.28 32.35
CA ALA A 141 7.96 2.41 33.13
C ALA A 141 7.74 2.02 34.62
N GLU A 142 8.02 2.96 35.49
CA GLU A 142 7.64 2.87 36.92
C GLU A 142 6.49 3.82 37.21
N ILE A 143 5.45 3.33 37.87
CA ILE A 143 4.22 4.10 38.14
C ILE A 143 3.84 3.99 39.62
N MET A 144 3.59 5.11 40.28
CA MET A 144 3.00 5.09 41.62
C MET A 144 1.47 4.90 41.55
N LYS A 145 0.91 4.17 42.50
CA LYS A 145 -0.54 4.04 42.65
C LYS A 145 -1.23 5.42 42.68
N GLY A 146 -2.32 5.56 41.91
CA GLY A 146 -3.09 6.78 41.74
C GLY A 146 -2.39 7.90 40.97
N LYS A 147 -1.21 7.67 40.41
CA LYS A 147 -0.51 8.63 39.54
C LYS A 147 -0.58 8.17 38.09
N GLU A 148 -0.81 9.10 37.18
CA GLU A 148 -0.79 8.86 35.76
C GLU A 148 0.67 8.82 35.25
N LYS A 149 0.93 7.89 34.33
CA LYS A 149 2.17 7.79 33.58
C LYS A 149 1.85 7.44 32.12
N THR A 150 2.52 8.10 31.21
CA THR A 150 2.38 7.85 29.78
C THR A 150 3.54 7.02 29.23
N ILE A 151 3.24 6.00 28.44
CA ILE A 151 4.16 5.26 27.58
C ILE A 151 3.77 5.52 26.13
N SER A 152 4.72 5.49 25.21
CA SER A 152 4.47 5.86 23.82
C SER A 152 5.26 5.03 22.82
N VAL A 153 4.77 5.05 21.60
CA VAL A 153 5.46 4.57 20.40
C VAL A 153 5.41 5.66 19.34
N THR A 154 6.38 5.66 18.44
CA THR A 154 6.33 6.44 17.20
C THR A 154 6.51 5.46 16.05
N ALA A 155 5.59 5.47 15.10
CA ALA A 155 5.65 4.61 13.93
C ALA A 155 5.46 5.43 12.65
N ASN A 156 6.25 5.12 11.62
CA ASN A 156 6.07 5.62 10.27
C ASN A 156 4.94 4.84 9.59
N ASN A 157 4.26 5.44 8.64
CA ASN A 157 3.18 4.84 7.84
C ASN A 157 2.05 4.22 8.71
N ALA A 158 1.79 4.77 9.88
CA ALA A 158 0.78 4.28 10.80
C ALA A 158 -0.59 4.86 10.47
N ALA A 159 -1.55 4.01 10.14
CA ALA A 159 -2.95 4.38 9.94
C ALA A 159 -3.75 4.34 11.26
N SER A 160 -3.42 3.41 12.18
CA SER A 160 -4.09 3.31 13.47
C SER A 160 -3.26 2.62 14.53
N TYR A 161 -3.63 2.82 15.78
CA TYR A 161 -3.00 2.26 16.98
C TYR A 161 -4.04 1.53 17.83
N GLN A 162 -3.62 0.46 18.51
CA GLN A 162 -4.41 -0.22 19.52
C GLN A 162 -3.50 -0.77 20.60
N TRP A 163 -3.59 -0.21 21.80
CA TRP A 163 -2.85 -0.73 22.95
C TRP A 163 -3.47 -2.02 23.48
N GLN A 164 -2.59 -2.90 23.92
CA GLN A 164 -2.93 -4.21 24.47
C GLN A 164 -2.24 -4.41 25.81
N MET A 165 -2.92 -5.11 26.71
CA MET A 165 -2.37 -5.53 28.01
C MET A 165 -2.23 -7.06 28.02
N LYS A 166 -1.14 -7.54 28.62
CA LYS A 166 -0.90 -8.97 28.82
C LYS A 166 -1.66 -9.43 30.07
N VAL A 167 -2.55 -10.39 29.90
CA VAL A 167 -3.33 -10.95 31.00
C VAL A 167 -3.17 -12.47 31.07
N ARG A 168 -3.28 -13.03 32.26
CA ARG A 168 -3.26 -14.48 32.46
C ARG A 168 -4.70 -15.01 32.44
N ARG A 169 -5.03 -15.85 31.49
CA ARG A 169 -6.35 -16.52 31.41
C ARG A 169 -6.20 -18.02 31.54
N ARG A 170 -7.18 -18.67 32.17
CA ARG A 170 -7.29 -20.12 32.19
C ARG A 170 -8.07 -20.59 30.98
N THR A 171 -7.58 -21.61 30.30
CA THR A 171 -8.33 -22.34 29.27
C THR A 171 -9.47 -23.15 29.92
N PRO A 172 -10.47 -23.61 29.14
CA PRO A 172 -11.49 -24.51 29.65
C PRO A 172 -10.92 -25.80 30.28
N THR A 173 -9.72 -26.22 29.84
CA THR A 173 -8.97 -27.38 30.40
C THR A 173 -8.13 -27.03 31.63
N GLY A 174 -8.27 -25.84 32.21
CA GLY A 174 -7.59 -25.40 33.44
C GLY A 174 -6.16 -24.89 33.25
N VAL A 175 -5.58 -24.98 32.06
CA VAL A 175 -4.23 -24.50 31.78
C VAL A 175 -4.19 -22.97 31.74
N ALA A 176 -3.32 -22.35 32.54
CA ALA A 176 -3.13 -20.90 32.52
C ALA A 176 -2.20 -20.47 31.38
N ARG A 177 -2.66 -19.55 30.52
CA ARG A 177 -1.88 -18.95 29.44
C ARG A 177 -1.89 -17.44 29.53
N SER A 178 -0.76 -16.82 29.17
CA SER A 178 -0.69 -15.38 28.97
C SER A 178 -1.18 -15.02 27.57
N VAL A 179 -2.12 -14.09 27.49
CA VAL A 179 -2.71 -13.59 26.24
C VAL A 179 -2.69 -12.08 26.22
N TRP A 180 -2.60 -11.51 25.04
CA TRP A 180 -2.76 -10.06 24.84
C TRP A 180 -4.22 -9.74 24.59
N ILE A 181 -4.76 -8.74 25.28
CA ILE A 181 -6.13 -8.26 25.12
C ILE A 181 -6.12 -6.79 24.75
N ASN A 182 -7.00 -6.37 23.87
CA ASN A 182 -7.21 -4.95 23.58
C ASN A 182 -7.76 -4.26 24.82
N ILE A 183 -7.22 -3.08 25.13
CA ILE A 183 -7.73 -2.21 26.18
C ILE A 183 -8.46 -1.03 25.54
N SER A 184 -9.41 -0.44 26.25
CA SER A 184 -10.17 0.74 25.81
C SER A 184 -10.19 1.81 26.88
N ASP A 185 -10.33 3.05 26.44
CA ASP A 185 -10.46 4.19 27.34
C ASP A 185 -11.69 4.02 28.24
N ASN A 186 -11.53 4.37 29.48
CA ASN A 186 -12.60 4.31 30.49
C ASN A 186 -13.22 2.92 30.72
N SER A 187 -12.66 1.86 30.13
CA SER A 187 -13.14 0.51 30.40
C SER A 187 -12.53 -0.02 31.70
N SER A 188 -13.37 -0.51 32.59
CA SER A 188 -12.97 -1.29 33.75
C SER A 188 -12.59 -2.73 33.36
N THR A 189 -11.75 -2.92 32.34
CA THR A 189 -11.28 -4.26 31.90
C THR A 189 -10.56 -5.00 33.04
N SER A 190 -10.06 -4.27 33.98
CA SER A 190 -9.83 -4.71 35.37
C SER A 190 -9.98 -3.44 36.24
N ASN A 191 -10.64 -3.53 37.37
CA ASN A 191 -10.68 -2.44 38.35
C ASN A 191 -9.27 -1.97 38.84
N LYS A 192 -8.21 -2.58 38.27
CA LYS A 192 -6.81 -2.31 38.61
C LYS A 192 -6.24 -1.08 37.94
N PHE A 193 -6.65 -0.76 36.71
CA PHE A 193 -6.09 0.33 35.91
C PHE A 193 -7.17 1.15 35.22
N SER A 194 -6.93 2.43 35.10
CA SER A 194 -7.65 3.34 34.20
C SER A 194 -6.74 3.71 33.03
N PHE A 195 -7.30 3.79 31.84
CA PHE A 195 -6.57 4.05 30.59
C PHE A 195 -7.14 5.25 29.85
N LYS A 196 -6.25 5.99 29.16
CA LYS A 196 -6.60 7.01 28.17
C LYS A 196 -5.64 6.89 26.97
N GLY A 197 -6.14 7.19 25.79
CA GLY A 197 -5.34 7.14 24.56
C GLY A 197 -5.08 5.75 24.04
N THR A 198 -5.93 4.78 24.33
CA THR A 198 -5.75 3.36 23.94
C THR A 198 -5.74 3.12 22.43
N LYS A 199 -6.23 4.09 21.66
CA LYS A 199 -6.20 4.10 20.19
C LYS A 199 -5.29 5.18 19.60
N THR A 200 -4.32 5.65 20.37
CA THR A 200 -3.33 6.66 19.94
C THR A 200 -1.92 6.11 20.10
N ASN A 201 -0.93 6.85 19.64
CA ASN A 201 0.47 6.50 19.81
C ASN A 201 0.99 6.62 21.26
N ALA A 202 0.17 7.14 22.18
CA ALA A 202 0.53 7.35 23.58
C ALA A 202 -0.58 6.82 24.51
N LEU A 203 -0.21 5.93 25.41
CA LEU A 203 -1.09 5.35 26.42
C LEU A 203 -0.81 5.95 27.79
N SER A 204 -1.80 6.63 28.38
CA SER A 204 -1.78 7.05 29.78
C SER A 204 -2.39 5.95 30.65
N ILE A 205 -1.65 5.54 31.68
CA ILE A 205 -2.00 4.47 32.61
C ILE A 205 -2.07 5.04 34.03
N THR A 206 -3.16 4.79 34.75
CA THR A 206 -3.31 5.12 36.17
C THR A 206 -3.65 3.86 36.94
N PRO A 207 -2.77 3.36 37.84
CA PRO A 207 -3.07 2.23 38.69
C PRO A 207 -4.08 2.64 39.80
N ASN A 208 -5.20 1.92 39.87
CA ASN A 208 -6.22 2.16 40.92
C ASN A 208 -5.97 1.33 42.19
N THR A 209 -5.28 0.20 42.02
CA THR A 209 -4.92 -0.72 43.11
C THR A 209 -3.42 -1.02 43.06
N ASP A 210 -2.90 -1.64 44.12
CA ASP A 210 -1.53 -2.15 44.12
C ASP A 210 -1.37 -3.28 43.11
N PHE A 211 -0.20 -3.33 42.47
CA PHE A 211 0.20 -4.35 41.48
C PHE A 211 1.72 -4.54 41.53
N ASP A 212 2.21 -5.69 41.17
CA ASP A 212 3.67 -5.93 41.09
C ASP A 212 4.22 -5.50 39.73
N GLU A 213 3.72 -6.15 38.71
CA GLU A 213 4.21 -5.99 37.33
C GLU A 213 3.07 -6.25 36.35
N THR A 214 3.09 -5.54 35.25
CA THR A 214 2.22 -5.80 34.10
C THR A 214 2.94 -5.43 32.80
N HIS A 215 2.41 -5.88 31.66
CA HIS A 215 3.01 -5.64 30.37
C HIS A 215 2.00 -5.08 29.38
N PHE A 216 2.44 -4.10 28.61
CA PHE A 216 1.69 -3.49 27.54
C PHE A 216 2.44 -3.60 26.21
N ARG A 217 1.72 -3.58 25.11
CA ARG A 217 2.26 -3.38 23.78
C ARG A 217 1.27 -2.61 22.93
N CYS A 218 1.75 -1.99 21.86
CA CYS A 218 0.91 -1.33 20.86
C CYS A 218 0.88 -2.17 19.59
N ALA A 219 -0.31 -2.48 19.08
CA ALA A 219 -0.54 -2.95 17.74
C ALA A 219 -0.69 -1.71 16.84
N VAL A 220 0.11 -1.60 15.79
CA VAL A 220 0.05 -0.52 14.81
C VAL A 220 -0.36 -1.11 13.46
N THR A 221 -1.46 -0.62 12.92
CA THR A 221 -1.88 -0.95 11.57
C THR A 221 -1.31 0.09 10.62
N GLY A 222 -0.59 -0.34 9.61
CA GLY A 222 -0.02 0.52 8.58
C GLY A 222 -1.03 0.97 7.54
N GLU A 223 -0.67 1.96 6.74
CA GLU A 223 -1.47 2.44 5.62
C GLU A 223 -1.70 1.36 4.56
N ASN A 224 -0.80 0.38 4.47
CA ASN A 224 -0.94 -0.80 3.60
C ASN A 224 -1.78 -1.93 4.21
N GLY A 225 -2.30 -1.76 5.45
CA GLY A 225 -3.08 -2.76 6.18
C GLY A 225 -2.27 -3.78 6.98
N ASP A 226 -0.92 -3.74 6.95
CA ASP A 226 -0.09 -4.59 7.79
C ASP A 226 -0.21 -4.22 9.25
N VAL A 227 -0.11 -5.24 10.13
CA VAL A 227 -0.12 -5.03 11.57
C VAL A 227 1.22 -5.45 12.15
N ILE A 228 1.88 -4.50 12.80
CA ILE A 228 3.10 -4.76 13.59
C ILE A 228 2.85 -4.51 15.08
N TYR A 229 3.65 -5.13 15.91
CA TYR A 229 3.54 -5.00 17.37
C TYR A 229 4.80 -4.38 17.94
N SER A 230 4.62 -3.43 18.86
CA SER A 230 5.75 -2.89 19.63
C SER A 230 6.42 -3.95 20.50
N VAL A 231 7.62 -3.67 20.97
CA VAL A 231 8.21 -4.42 22.07
C VAL A 231 7.27 -4.38 23.28
N SER A 232 7.38 -5.39 24.13
CA SER A 232 6.61 -5.44 25.38
C SER A 232 7.16 -4.40 26.37
N VAL A 233 6.33 -3.43 26.75
CA VAL A 233 6.66 -2.45 27.79
C VAL A 233 6.39 -3.07 29.14
N LYS A 234 7.43 -3.23 29.97
CA LYS A 234 7.30 -3.66 31.34
C LYS A 234 6.92 -2.47 32.23
N VAL A 235 5.82 -2.60 32.96
CA VAL A 235 5.35 -1.57 33.89
C VAL A 235 5.36 -2.14 35.30
N THR A 236 6.07 -1.48 36.24
CA THR A 236 6.21 -1.89 37.61
C THR A 236 5.67 -0.80 38.54
N GLN A 237 5.20 -1.20 39.73
CA GLN A 237 4.78 -0.26 40.74
C GLN A 237 5.99 0.32 41.47
N LYS A 238 6.10 1.66 41.51
CA LYS A 238 7.07 2.34 42.35
C LYS A 238 6.55 2.39 43.80
N VAL A 239 7.24 1.74 44.71
CA VAL A 239 6.92 1.74 46.15
C VAL A 239 7.59 2.97 46.80
N LYS A 240 6.84 3.72 47.59
CA LYS A 240 7.46 4.75 48.45
C LYS A 240 8.34 4.08 49.48
N ALA A 241 9.62 4.42 49.54
CA ALA A 241 10.50 4.01 50.64
C ALA A 241 9.88 4.50 51.97
N ARG A 242 9.59 3.58 52.90
CA ARG A 242 9.30 3.92 54.28
C ARG A 242 10.62 4.08 55.00
N ILE A 243 10.94 5.32 55.42
CA ILE A 243 12.01 5.55 56.37
C ILE A 243 11.44 5.13 57.73
N ILE A 244 11.86 3.98 58.27
CA ILE A 244 11.61 3.61 59.66
C ILE A 244 12.69 4.33 60.46
N LEU A 245 12.33 5.45 61.08
CA LEU A 245 13.14 6.06 62.11
C LEU A 245 13.00 5.21 63.36
N ASP A 246 13.99 4.36 63.63
CA ASP A 246 14.13 3.63 64.88
C ASP A 246 14.64 4.66 65.93
N LEU A 247 13.69 5.28 66.64
CA LEU A 247 14.01 6.13 67.75
C LEU A 247 14.29 5.23 68.96
N ARG A 248 15.56 4.93 69.20
CA ARG A 248 16.05 4.37 70.47
C ARG A 248 16.27 5.48 71.42
#